data_25268acb8ae6baa7ed30901a64e61c8d
#
_entry.id   25268acb8ae6baa7ed30901a64e61c8d
#
_cell.length_a   1.000
_cell.length_b   1.000
_cell.length_c   1.000
_cell.angle_alpha   90.00
_cell.angle_beta   90.00
_cell.angle_gamma   90.00
#
_symmetry.space_group_name_H-M   'P 1'
#
loop_
_entity.id
_entity.type
_entity.pdbx_description
1 polymer ?
#
loop_
_entity_poly.entity_id
_entity_poly.type
_entity_poly.pdbx_seq_one_letter_code
_entity_poly.pdbx_strand_id
1 'polypeptide(L)'
;MKRFNTAGTCFPTEHYMVDIHERVQEIASMVERGDYFCINRGRQYGKTTTLSALRDYLMDEYIVFSISFEGMGNKDFEEANFYKYFLGALNEEAELMEDIIPSEISKILREISTVESLDETATRTVIYKMCKLADKPVVIIIDEVDQSSNHEVFIKFLGMLRKMYLNRHRRTTFKSVILASVFDVKNLKLKLRPDIEHEYNSPWNIAVPFDIDMSLSESGIDGMLLEYAKDHGLDFDTSAIAKLIREYTSGYPFLVSRICQIIDTQKLSWNKGGFLTAVNVLLNEQNTLFDDLYKKLTDFPLLKEMLKDILYHGNKKSFNYGIKEIELASKFGYVYNNNNAVVIANRIFETLLYNKFIAEEESNSSMYNEGSIDKQSFINNGMLDMKHVLERFAVHYNEIYSDKDIKFLEEMGRKLFLLYLRPIINGVGHYYVEAQTRDETRMDIVVDYLGKRYIIEMKIWRGAVYNEAGKKQLVDYLKAMNEDTGYLISFCFNKNKDIGANTEKLDGKTIVEAIV
;
A
#
# COMPACT_ATOMS: atom_id res chain seq x y z
N MET A 1 0.41 -28.83 5.07
CA MET A 1 -0.36 -28.10 4.06
C MET A 1 0.02 -26.65 4.17
N LYS A 2 0.39 -25.99 3.08
CA LYS A 2 0.75 -24.57 3.06
C LYS A 2 -0.46 -23.70 3.40
N ARG A 3 -0.22 -22.45 3.78
CA ARG A 3 -1.26 -21.45 4.09
C ARG A 3 -0.89 -20.08 3.51
N PHE A 4 -1.87 -19.21 3.31
CA PHE A 4 -1.60 -17.80 3.03
C PHE A 4 -1.15 -17.09 4.31
N ASN A 5 0.00 -16.42 4.27
CA ASN A 5 0.59 -15.75 5.44
C ASN A 5 0.47 -14.22 5.34
N THR A 6 0.08 -13.59 6.43
CA THR A 6 -0.09 -12.14 6.55
C THR A 6 0.71 -11.54 7.71
N ALA A 7 1.50 -12.36 8.42
CA ALA A 7 2.31 -11.92 9.55
C ALA A 7 3.72 -12.51 9.47
N GLY A 8 4.73 -11.67 9.67
CA GLY A 8 6.13 -12.07 9.65
C GLY A 8 6.63 -12.51 8.28
N THR A 9 7.72 -13.27 8.29
CA THR A 9 8.40 -13.75 7.09
C THR A 9 7.62 -14.88 6.42
N CYS A 10 7.55 -14.87 5.08
CA CYS A 10 7.00 -15.97 4.30
C CYS A 10 8.10 -16.95 3.91
N PHE A 11 7.80 -18.25 4.05
CA PHE A 11 8.68 -19.35 3.68
C PHE A 11 8.00 -20.22 2.62
N PRO A 12 8.67 -20.56 1.50
CA PRO A 12 8.08 -21.34 0.41
C PRO A 12 7.62 -22.75 0.84
N THR A 13 8.18 -23.31 1.89
CA THR A 13 7.82 -24.62 2.43
C THR A 13 6.53 -24.62 3.24
N GLU A 14 6.14 -23.46 3.78
CA GLU A 14 5.01 -23.34 4.71
C GLU A 14 3.86 -22.48 4.15
N HIS A 15 4.17 -21.61 3.18
CA HIS A 15 3.25 -20.59 2.73
C HIS A 15 3.05 -20.61 1.21
N TYR A 16 1.82 -20.34 0.77
CA TYR A 16 1.55 -19.97 -0.61
C TYR A 16 2.08 -18.54 -0.82
N MET A 17 3.03 -18.39 -1.70
CA MET A 17 3.67 -17.11 -1.98
C MET A 17 4.05 -16.98 -3.45
N VAL A 18 4.12 -15.74 -3.89
CA VAL A 18 4.60 -15.43 -5.24
C VAL A 18 6.10 -15.71 -5.31
N ASP A 19 6.55 -16.29 -6.42
CA ASP A 19 7.97 -16.43 -6.70
C ASP A 19 8.62 -15.05 -6.86
N ILE A 20 9.64 -14.79 -6.05
CA ILE A 20 10.40 -13.54 -6.03
C ILE A 20 11.86 -13.73 -6.50
N HIS A 21 12.15 -14.85 -7.14
CA HIS A 21 13.53 -15.22 -7.52
C HIS A 21 14.19 -14.15 -8.42
N GLU A 22 13.48 -13.66 -9.44
CA GLU A 22 14.01 -12.60 -10.33
C GLU A 22 14.35 -11.33 -9.55
N ARG A 23 13.49 -10.91 -8.65
CA ARG A 23 13.74 -9.76 -7.75
C ARG A 23 14.99 -9.97 -6.90
N VAL A 24 15.12 -11.16 -6.32
CA VAL A 24 16.31 -11.51 -5.51
C VAL A 24 17.57 -11.44 -6.34
N GLN A 25 17.56 -11.93 -7.59
CA GLN A 25 18.69 -11.83 -8.51
C GLN A 25 19.03 -10.38 -8.86
N GLU A 26 18.05 -9.52 -9.09
CA GLU A 26 18.30 -8.09 -9.33
C GLU A 26 18.97 -7.43 -8.13
N ILE A 27 18.52 -7.74 -6.91
CA ILE A 27 19.13 -7.21 -5.66
C ILE A 27 20.55 -7.81 -5.49
N ALA A 28 20.75 -9.10 -5.75
CA ALA A 28 22.05 -9.74 -5.68
C ALA A 28 23.05 -9.09 -6.65
N SER A 29 22.62 -8.66 -7.83
CA SER A 29 23.45 -7.90 -8.76
C SER A 29 23.96 -6.57 -8.20
N MET A 30 23.18 -5.91 -7.32
CA MET A 30 23.64 -4.72 -6.59
C MET A 30 24.73 -5.09 -5.57
N VAL A 31 24.55 -6.22 -4.87
CA VAL A 31 25.56 -6.74 -3.93
C VAL A 31 26.86 -7.09 -4.66
N GLU A 32 26.78 -7.74 -5.81
CA GLU A 32 27.94 -8.10 -6.66
C GLU A 32 28.74 -6.86 -7.08
N ARG A 33 28.08 -5.76 -7.43
CA ARG A 33 28.74 -4.47 -7.72
C ARG A 33 29.39 -3.82 -6.50
N GLY A 34 29.04 -4.26 -5.28
CA GLY A 34 29.50 -3.65 -4.03
C GLY A 34 28.75 -2.36 -3.69
N ASP A 35 27.49 -2.28 -4.11
CA ASP A 35 26.62 -1.15 -3.82
C ASP A 35 26.18 -1.17 -2.35
N TYR A 36 26.13 -0.01 -1.73
CA TYR A 36 25.45 0.22 -0.46
C TYR A 36 24.10 0.85 -0.79
N PHE A 37 23.00 0.32 -0.24
CA PHE A 37 21.65 0.78 -0.58
C PHE A 37 20.66 0.60 0.57
N CYS A 38 19.47 1.21 0.40
CA CYS A 38 18.38 1.10 1.37
C CYS A 38 17.11 0.63 0.67
N ILE A 39 16.52 -0.46 1.15
CA ILE A 39 15.20 -0.93 0.72
C ILE A 39 14.15 -0.16 1.54
N ASN A 40 13.67 0.94 0.97
CA ASN A 40 12.69 1.82 1.59
C ASN A 40 11.29 1.57 0.99
N ARG A 41 10.50 0.78 1.67
CA ARG A 41 9.11 0.45 1.29
C ARG A 41 8.20 0.54 2.50
N GLY A 42 6.92 0.78 2.27
CA GLY A 42 5.88 0.82 3.28
C GLY A 42 5.86 -0.42 4.18
N ARG A 43 5.08 -0.37 5.25
CA ARG A 43 4.89 -1.52 6.13
C ARG A 43 4.25 -2.68 5.37
N GLN A 44 4.57 -3.92 5.76
CA GLN A 44 4.00 -5.14 5.17
C GLN A 44 4.12 -5.23 3.63
N TYR A 45 5.18 -4.61 3.10
CA TYR A 45 5.50 -4.63 1.66
C TYR A 45 6.48 -5.77 1.29
N GLY A 46 6.65 -6.76 2.15
CA GLY A 46 7.49 -7.93 1.90
C GLY A 46 9.00 -7.70 2.05
N LYS A 47 9.44 -6.63 2.73
CA LYS A 47 10.88 -6.34 2.97
C LYS A 47 11.59 -7.52 3.61
N THR A 48 11.16 -7.94 4.79
CA THR A 48 11.79 -9.01 5.57
C THR A 48 11.80 -10.35 4.82
N THR A 49 10.72 -10.69 4.10
CA THR A 49 10.67 -11.88 3.24
C THR A 49 11.70 -11.80 2.10
N THR A 50 11.82 -10.63 1.46
CA THR A 50 12.81 -10.41 0.39
C THR A 50 14.24 -10.48 0.94
N LEU A 51 14.50 -9.92 2.12
CA LEU A 51 15.82 -9.98 2.77
C LEU A 51 16.19 -11.40 3.17
N SER A 52 15.25 -12.19 3.69
CA SER A 52 15.46 -13.60 4.02
C SER A 52 15.82 -14.40 2.76
N ALA A 53 15.04 -14.25 1.69
CA ALA A 53 15.31 -14.93 0.42
C ALA A 53 16.65 -14.48 -0.20
N LEU A 54 17.00 -13.19 -0.08
CA LEU A 54 18.29 -12.67 -0.53
C LEU A 54 19.45 -13.25 0.28
N ARG A 55 19.31 -13.34 1.60
CA ARG A 55 20.32 -13.98 2.47
C ARG A 55 20.59 -15.40 1.98
N ASP A 56 19.54 -16.21 1.84
CA ASP A 56 19.66 -17.60 1.42
C ASP A 56 20.31 -17.72 0.03
N TYR A 57 19.98 -16.82 -0.90
CA TYR A 57 20.58 -16.78 -2.24
C TYR A 57 22.07 -16.43 -2.23
N LEU A 58 22.49 -15.55 -1.32
CA LEU A 58 23.87 -15.05 -1.26
C LEU A 58 24.84 -15.96 -0.48
N MET A 59 24.37 -16.88 0.36
CA MET A 59 25.22 -17.66 1.29
C MET A 59 26.26 -18.54 0.60
N ASP A 60 26.06 -18.93 -0.65
CA ASP A 60 27.03 -19.73 -1.39
C ASP A 60 28.30 -18.95 -1.72
N GLU A 61 28.19 -17.65 -1.98
CA GLU A 61 29.31 -16.79 -2.44
C GLU A 61 29.78 -15.79 -1.39
N TYR A 62 28.96 -15.50 -0.38
CA TYR A 62 29.18 -14.45 0.63
C TYR A 62 28.99 -14.98 2.05
N ILE A 63 29.62 -14.34 3.01
CA ILE A 63 29.26 -14.42 4.42
C ILE A 63 28.25 -13.32 4.67
N VAL A 64 27.00 -13.67 5.01
CA VAL A 64 25.89 -12.72 5.17
C VAL A 64 25.48 -12.62 6.63
N PHE A 65 25.75 -11.48 7.24
CA PHE A 65 25.21 -11.14 8.56
C PHE A 65 23.85 -10.42 8.37
N SER A 66 22.79 -10.98 8.93
CA SER A 66 21.42 -10.42 8.82
C SER A 66 20.90 -10.11 10.22
N ILE A 67 20.95 -8.84 10.62
CA ILE A 67 20.57 -8.37 11.94
C ILE A 67 19.35 -7.45 11.85
N SER A 68 18.68 -7.22 12.99
CA SER A 68 17.55 -6.29 13.11
C SER A 68 17.79 -5.31 14.24
N PHE A 69 17.33 -4.08 14.04
CA PHE A 69 17.26 -3.07 15.09
C PHE A 69 15.88 -3.02 15.76
N GLU A 70 15.02 -4.00 15.46
CA GLU A 70 13.74 -4.15 16.16
C GLU A 70 13.95 -4.35 17.66
N GLY A 71 13.15 -3.67 18.48
CA GLY A 71 13.19 -3.82 19.94
C GLY A 71 14.25 -2.99 20.65
N MET A 72 15.10 -2.23 19.94
CA MET A 72 16.01 -1.27 20.59
C MET A 72 15.23 -0.21 21.37
N GLY A 73 15.60 -0.02 22.65
CA GLY A 73 15.03 1.00 23.52
C GLY A 73 15.90 2.26 23.59
N ASN A 74 15.41 3.32 24.24
CA ASN A 74 16.14 4.58 24.34
C ASN A 74 17.57 4.46 24.92
N LYS A 75 17.79 3.51 25.84
CA LYS A 75 19.12 3.27 26.42
C LYS A 75 20.10 2.67 25.44
N ASP A 76 19.60 1.89 24.44
CA ASP A 76 20.44 1.27 23.43
C ASP A 76 20.97 2.30 22.43
N PHE A 77 20.39 3.51 22.40
CA PHE A 77 20.86 4.62 21.56
C PHE A 77 21.87 5.54 22.28
N GLU A 78 22.31 5.21 23.49
CA GLU A 78 23.53 5.77 24.04
C GLU A 78 24.74 5.17 23.29
N GLU A 79 25.77 5.97 23.01
CA GLU A 79 26.85 5.60 22.08
C GLU A 79 27.52 4.26 22.45
N ALA A 80 27.86 4.05 23.70
CA ALA A 80 28.50 2.82 24.16
C ALA A 80 27.60 1.57 24.02
N ASN A 81 26.31 1.73 24.33
CA ASN A 81 25.32 0.67 24.25
C ASN A 81 24.97 0.32 22.81
N PHE A 82 24.89 1.31 21.93
CA PHE A 82 24.60 1.11 20.52
C PHE A 82 25.63 0.21 19.81
N TYR A 83 26.91 0.53 19.99
CA TYR A 83 27.97 -0.28 19.38
C TYR A 83 28.09 -1.65 20.03
N LYS A 84 27.78 -1.77 21.33
CA LYS A 84 27.70 -3.06 22.01
C LYS A 84 26.55 -3.92 21.46
N TYR A 85 25.36 -3.32 21.29
CA TYR A 85 24.21 -3.98 20.69
C TYR A 85 24.54 -4.47 19.28
N PHE A 86 25.09 -3.58 18.44
CA PHE A 86 25.47 -3.90 17.07
C PHE A 86 26.45 -5.08 16.98
N LEU A 87 27.54 -5.07 17.76
CA LEU A 87 28.52 -6.16 17.77
C LEU A 87 27.97 -7.42 18.44
N GLY A 88 27.09 -7.28 19.42
CA GLY A 88 26.36 -8.40 20.03
C GLY A 88 25.46 -9.11 19.01
N ALA A 89 24.70 -8.37 18.21
CA ALA A 89 23.87 -8.92 17.14
C ALA A 89 24.72 -9.63 16.06
N LEU A 90 25.91 -9.10 15.72
CA LEU A 90 26.85 -9.83 14.84
C LEU A 90 27.38 -11.11 15.47
N ASN A 91 27.60 -11.13 16.81
CA ASN A 91 28.02 -12.34 17.50
C ASN A 91 26.91 -13.42 17.50
N GLU A 92 25.66 -13.03 17.75
CA GLU A 92 24.50 -13.94 17.69
C GLU A 92 24.38 -14.58 16.29
N GLU A 93 24.52 -13.78 15.21
CA GLU A 93 24.53 -14.30 13.83
C GLU A 93 25.75 -15.20 13.57
N ALA A 94 26.91 -14.88 14.11
CA ALA A 94 28.10 -15.70 13.97
C ALA A 94 27.94 -17.07 14.65
N GLU A 95 27.25 -17.14 15.77
CA GLU A 95 26.94 -18.41 16.45
C GLU A 95 26.04 -19.31 15.61
N LEU A 96 25.10 -18.73 14.85
CA LEU A 96 24.25 -19.48 13.91
C LEU A 96 25.01 -19.97 12.67
N MET A 97 26.20 -19.41 12.40
CA MET A 97 27.04 -19.71 11.24
C MET A 97 28.38 -20.35 11.62
N GLU A 98 28.52 -20.96 12.80
CA GLU A 98 29.82 -21.52 13.29
C GLU A 98 30.48 -22.50 12.30
N ASP A 99 29.68 -23.26 11.55
CA ASP A 99 30.16 -24.22 10.55
C ASP A 99 30.49 -23.56 9.18
N ILE A 100 30.13 -22.28 8.99
CA ILE A 100 30.20 -21.58 7.70
C ILE A 100 31.34 -20.54 7.71
N ILE A 101 31.60 -19.90 8.84
CA ILE A 101 32.57 -18.81 8.96
C ILE A 101 33.87 -19.28 9.64
N PRO A 102 35.02 -18.64 9.33
CA PRO A 102 36.27 -18.92 10.04
C PRO A 102 36.12 -18.74 11.56
N SER A 103 36.63 -19.72 12.34
CA SER A 103 36.53 -19.73 13.81
C SER A 103 37.14 -18.51 14.50
N GLU A 104 38.13 -17.87 13.85
CA GLU A 104 38.74 -16.65 14.32
C GLU A 104 37.76 -15.47 14.34
N ILE A 105 36.78 -15.44 13.42
CA ILE A 105 35.72 -14.41 13.39
C ILE A 105 34.81 -14.59 14.60
N SER A 106 34.29 -15.81 14.84
CA SER A 106 33.45 -16.13 15.99
C SER A 106 34.16 -15.81 17.31
N LYS A 107 35.48 -16.12 17.38
CA LYS A 107 36.28 -15.80 18.56
C LYS A 107 36.37 -14.29 18.82
N ILE A 108 36.68 -13.48 17.79
CA ILE A 108 36.78 -12.02 17.91
C ILE A 108 35.43 -11.42 18.35
N LEU A 109 34.30 -11.85 17.73
CA LEU A 109 32.98 -11.33 18.06
C LEU A 109 32.57 -11.72 19.47
N ARG A 110 32.88 -12.93 19.92
CA ARG A 110 32.62 -13.40 21.31
C ARG A 110 33.45 -12.62 22.33
N GLU A 111 34.74 -12.40 22.07
CA GLU A 111 35.61 -11.63 22.96
C GLU A 111 35.12 -10.18 23.10
N ILE A 112 34.74 -9.53 21.98
CA ILE A 112 34.29 -8.14 22.00
C ILE A 112 32.92 -7.95 22.63
N SER A 113 32.02 -8.94 22.56
CA SER A 113 30.70 -8.88 23.19
C SER A 113 30.76 -8.80 24.71
N THR A 114 31.87 -9.21 25.32
CA THR A 114 32.11 -9.13 26.77
C THR A 114 32.65 -7.78 27.24
N VAL A 115 33.01 -6.89 26.32
CA VAL A 115 33.55 -5.56 26.66
C VAL A 115 32.44 -4.64 27.16
N GLU A 116 32.66 -3.94 28.27
CA GLU A 116 31.64 -3.12 28.91
C GLU A 116 31.26 -1.89 28.08
N SER A 117 32.22 -1.25 27.42
CA SER A 117 31.99 -0.03 26.63
C SER A 117 32.72 -0.11 25.30
N LEU A 118 32.00 0.23 24.23
CA LEU A 118 32.50 0.22 22.87
C LEU A 118 32.22 1.57 22.19
N ASP A 119 33.19 2.02 21.39
CA ASP A 119 33.06 3.23 20.57
C ASP A 119 33.12 2.92 19.06
N GLU A 120 32.91 3.96 18.24
CA GLU A 120 33.02 3.86 16.78
C GLU A 120 34.37 3.26 16.33
N THR A 121 35.46 3.66 16.97
CA THR A 121 36.82 3.27 16.54
C THR A 121 37.10 1.80 16.83
N ALA A 122 36.69 1.32 18.02
CA ALA A 122 36.76 -0.09 18.38
C ALA A 122 35.92 -0.95 17.44
N THR A 123 34.66 -0.57 17.22
CA THR A 123 33.73 -1.25 16.32
C THR A 123 34.27 -1.32 14.88
N ARG A 124 34.74 -0.20 14.33
CA ARG A 124 35.34 -0.16 13.00
C ARG A 124 36.58 -1.07 12.90
N THR A 125 37.39 -1.14 13.95
CA THR A 125 38.56 -2.01 14.00
C THR A 125 38.18 -3.49 13.98
N VAL A 126 37.14 -3.86 14.72
CA VAL A 126 36.59 -5.23 14.71
C VAL A 126 36.08 -5.60 13.33
N ILE A 127 35.29 -4.73 12.68
CA ILE A 127 34.76 -4.99 11.33
C ILE A 127 35.90 -5.19 10.33
N TYR A 128 36.94 -4.36 10.34
CA TYR A 128 38.11 -4.54 9.45
C TYR A 128 38.84 -5.86 9.69
N LYS A 129 38.98 -6.27 10.96
CA LYS A 129 39.61 -7.56 11.30
C LYS A 129 38.75 -8.71 10.80
N MET A 130 37.44 -8.67 11.07
CA MET A 130 36.48 -9.68 10.64
C MET A 130 36.48 -9.82 9.11
N CYS A 131 36.33 -8.74 8.37
CA CYS A 131 36.33 -8.77 6.90
C CYS A 131 37.69 -9.21 6.29
N LYS A 132 38.80 -9.00 7.02
CA LYS A 132 40.14 -9.47 6.58
C LYS A 132 40.33 -10.97 6.80
N LEU A 133 39.73 -11.53 7.85
CA LEU A 133 39.85 -12.97 8.19
C LEU A 133 38.83 -13.81 7.43
N ALA A 134 37.80 -13.20 6.90
CA ALA A 134 36.78 -13.89 6.11
C ALA A 134 37.39 -14.48 4.82
N ASP A 135 37.01 -15.71 4.51
CA ASP A 135 37.38 -16.45 3.29
C ASP A 135 36.48 -16.08 2.10
N LYS A 136 35.28 -15.54 2.36
CA LYS A 136 34.37 -14.98 1.37
C LYS A 136 34.08 -13.50 1.69
N PRO A 137 33.70 -12.68 0.68
CA PRO A 137 33.31 -11.29 0.96
C PRO A 137 32.12 -11.22 1.94
N VAL A 138 32.17 -10.24 2.85
CA VAL A 138 31.17 -10.09 3.90
C VAL A 138 30.10 -9.08 3.48
N VAL A 139 28.84 -9.46 3.59
CA VAL A 139 27.64 -8.62 3.38
C VAL A 139 26.92 -8.44 4.70
N ILE A 140 26.41 -7.25 4.95
CA ILE A 140 25.56 -7.00 6.11
C ILE A 140 24.20 -6.50 5.67
N ILE A 141 23.16 -7.09 6.24
CA ILE A 141 21.75 -6.70 6.13
C ILE A 141 21.29 -6.21 7.49
N ILE A 142 20.71 -5.02 7.56
CA ILE A 142 20.18 -4.45 8.81
C ILE A 142 18.72 -4.08 8.56
N ASP A 143 17.82 -4.84 9.16
CA ASP A 143 16.37 -4.59 9.07
C ASP A 143 15.88 -3.66 10.18
N GLU A 144 14.71 -3.04 10.00
CA GLU A 144 14.00 -2.18 10.95
C GLU A 144 14.82 -0.99 11.49
N VAL A 145 15.62 -0.34 10.62
CA VAL A 145 16.43 0.83 11.03
C VAL A 145 15.62 2.09 11.30
N ASP A 146 14.30 2.05 11.14
CA ASP A 146 13.40 3.20 11.34
C ASP A 146 13.45 3.77 12.76
N GLN A 147 13.51 2.90 13.76
CA GLN A 147 13.54 3.31 15.16
C GLN A 147 14.84 4.06 15.51
N SER A 148 15.92 3.72 14.82
CA SER A 148 17.24 4.32 15.01
C SER A 148 17.37 5.70 14.34
N SER A 149 16.52 6.00 13.38
CA SER A 149 16.64 7.12 12.44
C SER A 149 16.66 8.51 13.09
N ASN A 150 16.12 8.65 14.30
CA ASN A 150 16.04 9.91 15.06
C ASN A 150 17.16 10.09 16.09
N HIS A 151 18.13 9.17 16.15
CA HIS A 151 19.19 9.18 17.14
C HIS A 151 20.56 9.58 16.54
N GLU A 152 21.27 10.48 17.25
CA GLU A 152 22.57 10.98 16.77
C GLU A 152 23.61 9.86 16.57
N VAL A 153 23.59 8.84 17.44
CA VAL A 153 24.50 7.69 17.33
C VAL A 153 24.33 6.94 16.03
N PHE A 154 23.10 6.80 15.53
CA PHE A 154 22.84 6.16 14.26
C PHE A 154 23.43 6.94 13.07
N ILE A 155 23.38 8.27 13.13
CA ILE A 155 24.03 9.11 12.12
C ILE A 155 25.56 8.96 12.16
N LYS A 156 26.15 8.88 13.36
CA LYS A 156 27.59 8.59 13.52
C LYS A 156 27.92 7.22 12.95
N PHE A 157 27.08 6.21 13.20
CA PHE A 157 27.22 4.88 12.65
C PHE A 157 27.20 4.86 11.11
N LEU A 158 26.24 5.57 10.49
CA LEU A 158 26.20 5.74 9.05
C LEU A 158 27.47 6.45 8.52
N GLY A 159 27.96 7.44 9.26
CA GLY A 159 29.22 8.14 8.99
C GLY A 159 30.43 7.19 9.01
N MET A 160 30.45 6.28 9.98
CA MET A 160 31.46 5.21 10.08
C MET A 160 31.42 4.29 8.86
N LEU A 161 30.25 3.78 8.51
CA LEU A 161 30.07 2.92 7.33
C LEU A 161 30.50 3.63 6.03
N ARG A 162 30.13 4.92 5.87
CA ARG A 162 30.59 5.75 4.75
C ARG A 162 32.11 5.87 4.71
N LYS A 163 32.76 6.14 5.83
CA LYS A 163 34.22 6.24 5.94
C LYS A 163 34.88 4.92 5.52
N MET A 164 34.31 3.80 5.93
CA MET A 164 34.77 2.47 5.54
C MET A 164 34.59 2.23 4.04
N TYR A 165 33.44 2.56 3.47
CA TYR A 165 33.16 2.46 2.04
C TYR A 165 34.15 3.27 1.20
N LEU A 166 34.43 4.52 1.55
CA LEU A 166 35.37 5.37 0.84
C LEU A 166 36.83 4.85 0.90
N ASN A 167 37.15 4.07 1.94
CA ASN A 167 38.47 3.47 2.12
C ASN A 167 38.57 1.99 1.65
N ARG A 168 37.50 1.45 1.02
CA ARG A 168 37.43 0.02 0.66
C ARG A 168 38.52 -0.48 -0.26
N HIS A 169 39.14 0.41 -1.04
CA HIS A 169 40.30 0.08 -1.90
C HIS A 169 41.64 -0.06 -1.11
N ARG A 170 41.67 0.42 0.14
CA ARG A 170 42.88 0.36 1.00
C ARG A 170 42.74 -0.64 2.14
N ARG A 171 41.51 -0.92 2.56
CA ARG A 171 41.20 -1.82 3.68
C ARG A 171 39.97 -2.65 3.36
N THR A 172 40.08 -3.96 3.54
CA THR A 172 38.93 -4.86 3.39
C THR A 172 37.82 -4.50 4.34
N THR A 173 36.61 -4.33 3.84
CA THR A 173 35.40 -3.99 4.58
C THR A 173 34.21 -4.72 3.99
N PHE A 174 33.01 -4.45 4.47
CA PHE A 174 31.80 -5.03 3.89
C PHE A 174 31.76 -4.84 2.39
N LYS A 175 31.45 -5.91 1.68
CA LYS A 175 31.22 -5.89 0.23
C LYS A 175 29.99 -5.07 -0.11
N SER A 176 28.90 -5.28 0.64
CA SER A 176 27.67 -4.51 0.53
C SER A 176 27.05 -4.29 1.92
N VAL A 177 26.35 -3.18 2.07
CA VAL A 177 25.53 -2.87 3.25
C VAL A 177 24.12 -2.56 2.78
N ILE A 178 23.16 -3.35 3.27
CA ILE A 178 21.76 -3.27 2.93
C ILE A 178 20.99 -2.83 4.17
N LEU A 179 20.34 -1.67 4.10
CA LEU A 179 19.45 -1.20 5.17
C LEU A 179 18.00 -1.40 4.72
N ALA A 180 17.13 -1.82 5.62
CA ALA A 180 15.70 -1.85 5.34
C ALA A 180 14.93 -0.93 6.29
N SER A 181 14.05 -0.10 5.72
CA SER A 181 13.30 0.92 6.44
C SER A 181 11.98 1.25 5.74
N VAL A 182 11.11 1.96 6.45
CA VAL A 182 9.95 2.66 5.85
C VAL A 182 10.38 4.02 5.31
N PHE A 183 11.30 4.70 6.01
CA PHE A 183 11.78 6.04 5.64
C PHE A 183 13.09 5.96 4.85
N ASP A 184 13.33 6.98 4.02
CA ASP A 184 14.62 7.10 3.34
C ASP A 184 15.69 7.58 4.32
N VAL A 185 16.65 6.70 4.59
CA VAL A 185 17.79 6.97 5.47
C VAL A 185 18.66 8.13 4.96
N LYS A 186 18.56 8.50 3.67
CA LYS A 186 19.26 9.65 3.11
C LYS A 186 18.73 11.00 3.64
N ASN A 187 17.46 11.04 4.06
CA ASN A 187 16.77 12.28 4.47
C ASN A 187 16.42 12.25 5.98
N LEU A 188 17.34 11.82 6.83
CA LEU A 188 17.13 11.77 8.27
C LEU A 188 17.00 13.20 8.83
N LYS A 189 15.87 13.47 9.50
CA LYS A 189 15.63 14.72 10.23
C LYS A 189 15.95 14.51 11.69
N LEU A 190 17.02 15.13 12.16
CA LEU A 190 17.29 15.25 13.60
C LEU A 190 16.60 16.49 14.15
N LYS A 191 15.68 16.30 15.08
CA LYS A 191 15.24 17.38 15.98
C LYS A 191 16.30 17.59 17.06
N LEU A 192 17.40 18.23 16.70
CA LEU A 192 18.48 18.57 17.66
C LEU A 192 18.10 19.73 18.62
N ARG A 193 17.14 20.57 18.23
CA ARG A 193 16.54 21.62 19.07
C ARG A 193 15.10 21.84 18.63
N PRO A 194 14.16 22.15 19.55
CA PRO A 194 12.77 22.39 19.25
C PRO A 194 12.51 23.51 18.23
N ASP A 195 13.44 24.47 18.10
CA ASP A 195 13.23 25.72 17.38
C ASP A 195 13.90 25.79 16.01
N ILE A 196 14.69 24.78 15.59
CA ILE A 196 15.42 24.81 14.33
C ILE A 196 15.33 23.44 13.67
N GLU A 197 14.47 23.31 12.65
CA GLU A 197 14.47 22.17 11.72
C GLU A 197 15.69 22.32 10.79
N HIS A 198 16.82 21.75 11.14
CA HIS A 198 17.93 21.59 10.22
C HIS A 198 17.77 20.27 9.47
N GLU A 199 17.70 20.33 8.15
CA GLU A 199 17.90 19.17 7.29
C GLU A 199 19.40 18.87 7.28
N TYR A 200 19.81 17.85 8.01
CA TYR A 200 21.17 17.30 7.88
C TYR A 200 21.19 16.39 6.65
N ASN A 201 22.10 16.66 5.73
CA ASN A 201 22.42 15.70 4.69
C ASN A 201 22.99 14.44 5.37
N SER A 202 22.22 13.37 5.34
CA SER A 202 22.64 12.08 5.89
C SER A 202 24.00 11.67 5.32
N PRO A 203 24.93 11.14 6.15
CA PRO A 203 26.14 10.53 5.65
C PRO A 203 25.91 9.39 4.66
N TRP A 204 24.67 8.87 4.56
CA TRP A 204 24.27 7.79 3.65
C TRP A 204 24.14 8.21 2.17
N ASN A 205 24.68 9.36 1.79
CA ASN A 205 24.69 9.83 0.40
C ASN A 205 25.57 8.98 -0.56
N ILE A 206 26.29 7.97 -0.04
CA ILE A 206 26.98 6.94 -0.82
C ILE A 206 26.05 5.86 -1.36
N ALA A 207 24.83 5.78 -0.81
CA ALA A 207 23.90 4.73 -1.20
C ALA A 207 23.36 4.94 -2.60
N VAL A 208 23.34 3.84 -3.35
CA VAL A 208 22.69 3.78 -4.68
C VAL A 208 21.17 3.80 -4.51
N PRO A 209 20.41 4.44 -5.40
CA PRO A 209 18.94 4.34 -5.42
C PRO A 209 18.48 2.88 -5.54
N PHE A 210 17.41 2.54 -4.82
CA PHE A 210 16.76 1.24 -4.90
C PHE A 210 15.44 1.38 -5.67
N ASP A 211 15.49 1.12 -6.98
CA ASP A 211 14.36 1.31 -7.89
C ASP A 211 13.65 -0.01 -8.27
N ILE A 212 14.06 -1.13 -7.66
CA ILE A 212 13.48 -2.45 -7.93
C ILE A 212 12.04 -2.48 -7.43
N ASP A 213 11.11 -2.91 -8.31
CA ASP A 213 9.70 -3.05 -7.95
C ASP A 213 9.51 -4.26 -7.02
N MET A 214 8.91 -4.01 -5.86
CA MET A 214 8.59 -5.03 -4.88
C MET A 214 7.11 -5.42 -4.89
N SER A 215 6.29 -4.88 -5.77
CA SER A 215 4.91 -5.31 -5.94
C SER A 215 4.84 -6.73 -6.53
N LEU A 216 3.76 -7.45 -6.25
CA LEU A 216 3.53 -8.78 -6.80
C LEU A 216 2.89 -8.66 -8.18
N SER A 217 3.48 -9.28 -9.20
CA SER A 217 2.96 -9.27 -10.57
C SER A 217 1.68 -10.11 -10.70
N GLU A 218 0.87 -9.85 -11.72
CA GLU A 218 -0.31 -10.65 -12.03
C GLU A 218 0.06 -12.12 -12.30
N SER A 219 1.10 -12.35 -13.11
CA SER A 219 1.61 -13.70 -13.39
C SER A 219 2.13 -14.43 -12.15
N GLY A 220 2.78 -13.70 -11.23
CA GLY A 220 3.24 -14.27 -9.97
C GLY A 220 2.09 -14.65 -9.04
N ILE A 221 1.03 -13.81 -8.97
CA ILE A 221 -0.19 -14.12 -8.22
C ILE A 221 -0.89 -15.34 -8.82
N ASP A 222 -0.98 -15.42 -10.16
CA ASP A 222 -1.55 -16.58 -10.86
C ASP A 222 -0.78 -17.88 -10.52
N GLY A 223 0.55 -17.85 -10.56
CA GLY A 223 1.39 -19.00 -10.18
C GLY A 223 1.17 -19.44 -8.73
N MET A 224 1.03 -18.51 -7.79
CA MET A 224 0.68 -18.81 -6.40
C MET A 224 -0.71 -19.46 -6.28
N LEU A 225 -1.69 -18.99 -7.03
CA LEU A 225 -3.06 -19.54 -7.04
C LEU A 225 -3.12 -20.90 -7.73
N LEU A 226 -2.34 -21.14 -8.77
CA LEU A 226 -2.21 -22.45 -9.41
C LEU A 226 -1.65 -23.50 -8.44
N GLU A 227 -0.64 -23.16 -7.66
CA GLU A 227 -0.12 -24.04 -6.61
C GLU A 227 -1.20 -24.36 -5.57
N TYR A 228 -1.91 -23.33 -5.08
CA TYR A 228 -3.02 -23.50 -4.15
C TYR A 228 -4.13 -24.40 -4.70
N ALA A 229 -4.58 -24.15 -5.93
CA ALA A 229 -5.62 -24.92 -6.59
C ALA A 229 -5.24 -26.39 -6.71
N LYS A 230 -3.99 -26.67 -7.11
CA LYS A 230 -3.44 -28.02 -7.21
C LYS A 230 -3.43 -28.74 -5.87
N ASP A 231 -2.96 -28.11 -4.81
CA ASP A 231 -2.85 -28.71 -3.47
C ASP A 231 -4.22 -29.02 -2.85
N HIS A 232 -5.25 -28.24 -3.19
CA HIS A 232 -6.61 -28.38 -2.69
C HIS A 232 -7.55 -29.14 -3.63
N GLY A 233 -7.07 -29.53 -4.84
CA GLY A 233 -7.90 -30.21 -5.85
C GLY A 233 -9.07 -29.34 -6.34
N LEU A 234 -8.86 -28.02 -6.41
CA LEU A 234 -9.85 -27.06 -6.87
C LEU A 234 -9.67 -26.75 -8.35
N ASP A 235 -10.79 -26.52 -9.04
CA ASP A 235 -10.83 -26.09 -10.44
C ASP A 235 -11.52 -24.73 -10.52
N PHE A 236 -10.75 -23.68 -10.81
CA PHE A 236 -11.23 -22.31 -11.02
C PHE A 236 -10.26 -21.55 -11.94
N ASP A 237 -10.73 -20.47 -12.53
CA ASP A 237 -9.92 -19.60 -13.38
C ASP A 237 -8.97 -18.74 -12.49
N THR A 238 -7.77 -19.26 -12.25
CA THR A 238 -6.74 -18.62 -11.42
C THR A 238 -6.28 -17.30 -12.02
N SER A 239 -6.17 -17.23 -13.36
CA SER A 239 -5.74 -16.02 -14.06
C SER A 239 -6.76 -14.88 -13.91
N ALA A 240 -8.06 -15.17 -14.07
CA ALA A 240 -9.11 -14.17 -13.84
C ALA A 240 -9.10 -13.64 -12.39
N ILE A 241 -8.89 -14.52 -11.40
CA ILE A 241 -8.78 -14.11 -9.99
C ILE A 241 -7.49 -13.33 -9.72
N ALA A 242 -6.35 -13.77 -10.26
CA ALA A 242 -5.09 -13.06 -10.14
C ALA A 242 -5.19 -11.63 -10.70
N LYS A 243 -5.83 -11.47 -11.85
CA LYS A 243 -6.11 -10.16 -12.45
C LYS A 243 -6.94 -9.28 -11.52
N LEU A 244 -8.05 -9.79 -10.96
CA LEU A 244 -8.87 -9.05 -9.99
C LEU A 244 -8.07 -8.64 -8.75
N ILE A 245 -7.30 -9.57 -8.18
CA ILE A 245 -6.44 -9.28 -7.02
C ILE A 245 -5.42 -8.18 -7.39
N ARG A 246 -4.77 -8.28 -8.54
CA ARG A 246 -3.79 -7.28 -8.99
C ARG A 246 -4.41 -5.91 -9.21
N GLU A 247 -5.59 -5.85 -9.82
CA GLU A 247 -6.34 -4.61 -10.05
C GLU A 247 -6.70 -3.89 -8.73
N TYR A 248 -7.15 -4.63 -7.71
CA TYR A 248 -7.59 -4.04 -6.44
C TYR A 248 -6.43 -3.68 -5.52
N THR A 249 -5.35 -4.45 -5.54
CA THR A 249 -4.24 -4.33 -4.59
C THR A 249 -3.01 -3.64 -5.17
N SER A 250 -2.94 -3.46 -6.50
CA SER A 250 -1.71 -3.08 -7.22
C SER A 250 -0.52 -3.98 -6.86
N GLY A 251 -0.81 -5.23 -6.45
CA GLY A 251 0.18 -6.21 -6.02
C GLY A 251 0.82 -5.91 -4.65
N TYR A 252 0.17 -5.15 -3.80
CA TYR A 252 0.62 -4.92 -2.42
C TYR A 252 0.65 -6.25 -1.66
N PRO A 253 1.82 -6.77 -1.23
CA PRO A 253 1.96 -8.15 -0.76
C PRO A 253 0.99 -8.56 0.35
N PHE A 254 0.83 -7.72 1.38
CA PHE A 254 -0.12 -7.99 2.46
C PHE A 254 -1.55 -8.09 1.95
N LEU A 255 -1.98 -7.16 1.10
CA LEU A 255 -3.36 -7.13 0.59
C LEU A 255 -3.65 -8.36 -0.27
N VAL A 256 -2.70 -8.77 -1.12
CA VAL A 256 -2.79 -10.00 -1.93
C VAL A 256 -2.97 -11.22 -1.02
N SER A 257 -2.05 -11.42 -0.07
CA SER A 257 -2.12 -12.57 0.84
C SER A 257 -3.37 -12.55 1.72
N ARG A 258 -3.79 -11.36 2.19
CA ARG A 258 -4.96 -11.26 3.08
C ARG A 258 -6.27 -11.57 2.35
N ILE A 259 -6.45 -11.10 1.14
CA ILE A 259 -7.63 -11.44 0.32
C ILE A 259 -7.69 -12.95 0.10
N CYS A 260 -6.58 -13.58 -0.32
CA CYS A 260 -6.51 -15.03 -0.51
C CYS A 260 -6.81 -15.79 0.79
N GLN A 261 -6.24 -15.33 1.91
CA GLN A 261 -6.49 -15.91 3.22
C GLN A 261 -7.96 -15.83 3.64
N ILE A 262 -8.63 -14.71 3.39
CA ILE A 262 -10.06 -14.55 3.69
C ILE A 262 -10.89 -15.52 2.84
N ILE A 263 -10.62 -15.63 1.54
CA ILE A 263 -11.33 -16.58 0.65
C ILE A 263 -11.18 -18.00 1.19
N ASP A 264 -9.95 -18.42 1.51
CA ASP A 264 -9.64 -19.75 2.00
C ASP A 264 -10.30 -20.04 3.36
N THR A 265 -10.10 -19.16 4.35
CA THR A 265 -10.58 -19.39 5.74
C THR A 265 -12.09 -19.31 5.86
N GLN A 266 -12.75 -18.45 5.10
CA GLN A 266 -14.21 -18.34 5.08
C GLN A 266 -14.87 -19.27 4.05
N LYS A 267 -14.04 -20.07 3.34
CA LYS A 267 -14.51 -21.02 2.32
C LYS A 267 -15.39 -20.35 1.26
N LEU A 268 -14.99 -19.15 0.84
CA LEU A 268 -15.67 -18.43 -0.23
C LEU A 268 -15.32 -19.08 -1.59
N SER A 269 -16.19 -18.92 -2.56
CA SER A 269 -15.91 -19.41 -3.91
C SER A 269 -14.79 -18.62 -4.57
N TRP A 270 -13.85 -19.30 -5.23
CA TRP A 270 -12.79 -18.68 -6.02
C TRP A 270 -13.34 -18.16 -7.36
N ASN A 271 -14.20 -17.17 -7.27
CA ASN A 271 -14.78 -16.44 -8.39
C ASN A 271 -14.96 -14.97 -8.02
N LYS A 272 -15.43 -14.14 -8.95
CA LYS A 272 -15.63 -12.71 -8.75
C LYS A 272 -16.51 -12.39 -7.53
N GLY A 273 -17.57 -13.17 -7.29
CA GLY A 273 -18.46 -12.95 -6.14
C GLY A 273 -17.76 -13.18 -4.80
N GLY A 274 -17.06 -14.29 -4.66
CA GLY A 274 -16.29 -14.59 -3.45
C GLY A 274 -15.13 -13.62 -3.23
N PHE A 275 -14.44 -13.22 -4.33
CA PHE A 275 -13.42 -12.18 -4.27
C PHE A 275 -13.97 -10.85 -3.72
N LEU A 276 -15.08 -10.36 -4.25
CA LEU A 276 -15.69 -9.10 -3.76
C LEU A 276 -16.18 -9.21 -2.32
N THR A 277 -16.67 -10.38 -1.90
CA THR A 277 -16.99 -10.64 -0.50
C THR A 277 -15.74 -10.55 0.38
N ALA A 278 -14.62 -11.14 -0.06
CA ALA A 278 -13.35 -11.06 0.66
C ALA A 278 -12.81 -9.62 0.75
N VAL A 279 -12.92 -8.84 -0.31
CA VAL A 279 -12.58 -7.41 -0.30
C VAL A 279 -13.43 -6.65 0.71
N ASN A 280 -14.73 -6.93 0.77
CA ASN A 280 -15.62 -6.30 1.74
C ASN A 280 -15.25 -6.66 3.19
N VAL A 281 -14.97 -7.93 3.47
CA VAL A 281 -14.47 -8.37 4.78
C VAL A 281 -13.18 -7.63 5.13
N LEU A 282 -12.21 -7.56 4.22
CA LEU A 282 -10.96 -6.85 4.41
C LEU A 282 -11.15 -5.36 4.76
N LEU A 283 -12.04 -4.66 4.04
CA LEU A 283 -12.30 -3.23 4.25
C LEU A 283 -12.93 -2.91 5.63
N ASN A 284 -13.57 -3.90 6.26
CA ASN A 284 -14.23 -3.76 7.56
C ASN A 284 -13.41 -4.34 8.72
N GLU A 285 -12.25 -4.91 8.48
CA GLU A 285 -11.40 -5.45 9.54
C GLU A 285 -10.47 -4.39 10.15
N GLN A 286 -10.08 -4.63 11.40
CA GLN A 286 -8.96 -3.93 12.03
C GLN A 286 -7.67 -4.69 11.75
N ASN A 287 -6.69 -4.02 11.13
CA ASN A 287 -5.36 -4.58 10.91
C ASN A 287 -4.29 -3.49 10.99
N THR A 288 -3.06 -3.93 11.21
CA THR A 288 -1.93 -3.01 11.45
C THR A 288 -1.61 -2.11 10.26
N LEU A 289 -1.91 -2.53 9.02
CA LEU A 289 -1.69 -1.70 7.84
C LEU A 289 -2.67 -0.52 7.79
N PHE A 290 -3.94 -0.77 8.08
CA PHE A 290 -4.99 0.26 8.08
C PHE A 290 -4.86 1.19 9.28
N ASP A 291 -4.50 0.64 10.45
CA ASP A 291 -4.21 1.45 11.64
C ASP A 291 -3.03 2.39 11.40
N ASP A 292 -1.96 1.92 10.72
CA ASP A 292 -0.83 2.77 10.34
C ASP A 292 -1.26 3.87 9.36
N LEU A 293 -2.08 3.56 8.35
CA LEU A 293 -2.66 4.55 7.43
C LEU A 293 -3.40 5.65 8.21
N TYR A 294 -4.34 5.27 9.08
CA TYR A 294 -5.14 6.22 9.84
C TYR A 294 -4.30 7.05 10.81
N LYS A 295 -3.30 6.45 11.44
CA LYS A 295 -2.34 7.14 12.29
C LYS A 295 -1.55 8.18 11.50
N LYS A 296 -1.03 7.82 10.31
CA LYS A 296 -0.29 8.76 9.44
C LYS A 296 -1.15 9.94 8.99
N LEU A 297 -2.43 9.73 8.70
CA LEU A 297 -3.35 10.83 8.38
C LEU A 297 -3.56 11.78 9.57
N THR A 298 -3.48 11.28 10.78
CA THR A 298 -3.57 12.09 12.01
C THR A 298 -2.26 12.83 12.28
N ASP A 299 -1.12 12.14 12.14
CA ASP A 299 0.21 12.69 12.40
C ASP A 299 0.64 13.74 11.34
N PHE A 300 0.10 13.65 10.12
CA PHE A 300 0.43 14.53 8.99
C PHE A 300 -0.82 15.18 8.37
N PRO A 301 -1.37 16.24 8.97
CA PRO A 301 -2.60 16.88 8.49
C PRO A 301 -2.55 17.37 7.02
N LEU A 302 -1.40 17.93 6.58
CA LEU A 302 -1.22 18.38 5.20
C LEU A 302 -1.24 17.22 4.19
N LEU A 303 -0.71 16.06 4.57
CA LEU A 303 -0.83 14.83 3.78
C LEU A 303 -2.30 14.41 3.64
N LYS A 304 -3.06 14.45 4.73
CA LYS A 304 -4.50 14.17 4.73
C LYS A 304 -5.26 15.09 3.78
N GLU A 305 -5.02 16.41 3.86
CA GLU A 305 -5.66 17.39 2.98
C GLU A 305 -5.27 17.17 1.50
N MET A 306 -4.02 16.84 1.22
CA MET A 306 -3.59 16.50 -0.14
C MET A 306 -4.35 15.28 -0.70
N LEU A 307 -4.50 14.21 0.09
CA LEU A 307 -5.25 13.01 -0.33
C LEU A 307 -6.73 13.29 -0.51
N LYS A 308 -7.33 14.13 0.35
CA LYS A 308 -8.71 14.62 0.15
C LYS A 308 -8.86 15.38 -1.15
N ASP A 309 -7.92 16.26 -1.46
CA ASP A 309 -7.95 17.09 -2.66
C ASP A 309 -7.87 16.22 -3.95
N ILE A 310 -7.03 15.18 -3.94
CA ILE A 310 -6.96 14.21 -5.04
C ILE A 310 -8.28 13.45 -5.20
N LEU A 311 -8.87 12.97 -4.10
CA LEU A 311 -10.05 12.13 -4.12
C LEU A 311 -11.35 12.89 -4.42
N TYR A 312 -11.51 14.10 -3.86
CA TYR A 312 -12.78 14.84 -3.94
C TYR A 312 -12.82 15.91 -5.03
N HIS A 313 -11.67 16.43 -5.43
CA HIS A 313 -11.60 17.51 -6.41
C HIS A 313 -10.99 17.08 -7.73
N GLY A 314 -10.56 15.79 -7.85
CA GLY A 314 -9.94 15.27 -9.07
C GLY A 314 -8.72 16.08 -9.51
N ASN A 315 -8.14 16.86 -8.59
CA ASN A 315 -7.00 17.71 -8.89
C ASN A 315 -5.78 16.84 -9.21
N LYS A 316 -5.47 16.70 -10.48
CA LYS A 316 -4.24 16.04 -10.93
C LYS A 316 -3.05 16.83 -10.41
N LYS A 317 -2.49 16.40 -9.27
CA LYS A 317 -1.24 16.98 -8.76
C LYS A 317 -0.07 16.41 -9.54
N SER A 318 0.81 17.28 -10.03
CA SER A 318 2.06 16.84 -10.65
C SER A 318 2.93 16.14 -9.61
N PHE A 319 3.45 14.97 -9.97
CA PHE A 319 4.31 14.21 -9.07
C PHE A 319 5.68 14.90 -8.95
N ASN A 320 6.01 15.35 -7.74
CA ASN A 320 7.29 16.01 -7.45
C ASN A 320 7.75 15.65 -6.03
N TYR A 321 8.87 14.95 -5.93
CA TYR A 321 9.49 14.60 -4.62
C TYR A 321 9.93 15.81 -3.78
N GLY A 322 10.06 17.00 -4.35
CA GLY A 322 10.32 18.22 -3.60
C GLY A 322 9.12 18.71 -2.77
N ILE A 323 7.93 18.11 -2.97
CA ILE A 323 6.74 18.38 -2.16
C ILE A 323 6.67 17.32 -1.05
N LYS A 324 6.80 17.76 0.20
CA LYS A 324 6.91 16.89 1.39
C LYS A 324 5.75 15.89 1.51
N GLU A 325 4.54 16.30 1.23
CA GLU A 325 3.34 15.46 1.30
C GLU A 325 3.37 14.34 0.25
N ILE A 326 3.83 14.64 -0.96
CA ILE A 326 3.99 13.66 -2.05
C ILE A 326 5.10 12.66 -1.71
N GLU A 327 6.23 13.18 -1.21
CA GLU A 327 7.34 12.34 -0.75
C GLU A 327 6.90 11.37 0.35
N LEU A 328 6.20 11.86 1.38
CA LEU A 328 5.69 11.04 2.49
C LEU A 328 4.66 10.02 2.00
N ALA A 329 3.69 10.44 1.21
CA ALA A 329 2.65 9.55 0.68
C ALA A 329 3.25 8.42 -0.18
N SER A 330 4.25 8.74 -1.01
CA SER A 330 4.96 7.77 -1.83
C SER A 330 5.78 6.77 -0.98
N LYS A 331 6.48 7.26 0.04
CA LYS A 331 7.27 6.42 0.97
C LYS A 331 6.40 5.48 1.78
N PHE A 332 5.22 5.94 2.23
CA PHE A 332 4.26 5.09 2.93
C PHE A 332 3.56 4.11 1.98
N GLY A 333 3.72 4.26 0.67
CA GLY A 333 3.07 3.42 -0.33
C GLY A 333 1.59 3.77 -0.55
N TYR A 334 1.16 4.99 -0.22
CA TYR A 334 -0.22 5.43 -0.41
C TYR A 334 -0.48 6.03 -1.79
N VAL A 335 0.55 6.54 -2.43
CA VAL A 335 0.50 7.09 -3.80
C VAL A 335 1.69 6.62 -4.63
N TYR A 336 1.53 6.66 -5.95
CA TYR A 336 2.63 6.44 -6.89
C TYR A 336 2.58 7.46 -8.03
N ASN A 337 3.66 7.50 -8.79
CA ASN A 337 3.77 8.33 -9.99
C ASN A 337 3.16 7.59 -11.18
N ASN A 338 2.09 8.14 -11.74
CA ASN A 338 1.52 7.68 -13.00
C ASN A 338 1.62 8.80 -14.03
N ASN A 339 2.54 8.69 -14.97
CA ASN A 339 2.75 9.69 -16.04
C ASN A 339 2.82 11.13 -15.50
N ASN A 340 3.65 11.37 -14.51
CA ASN A 340 3.82 12.66 -13.82
C ASN A 340 2.62 13.11 -12.96
N ALA A 341 1.62 12.29 -12.75
CA ALA A 341 0.52 12.57 -11.84
C ALA A 341 0.62 11.73 -10.55
N VAL A 342 0.21 12.33 -9.43
CA VAL A 342 0.04 11.63 -8.16
C VAL A 342 -1.27 10.85 -8.20
N VAL A 343 -1.19 9.53 -8.01
CA VAL A 343 -2.36 8.63 -8.02
C VAL A 343 -2.34 7.78 -6.74
N ILE A 344 -3.50 7.52 -6.16
CA ILE A 344 -3.63 6.62 -5.01
C ILE A 344 -3.13 5.22 -5.38
N ALA A 345 -2.38 4.58 -4.49
CA ALA A 345 -1.60 3.39 -4.80
C ALA A 345 -2.45 2.18 -5.24
N ASN A 346 -3.64 2.01 -4.69
CA ASN A 346 -4.54 0.90 -5.02
C ASN A 346 -5.99 1.20 -4.61
N ARG A 347 -6.92 0.40 -5.13
CA ARG A 347 -8.37 0.56 -4.87
C ARG A 347 -8.75 0.34 -3.41
N ILE A 348 -8.04 -0.53 -2.69
CA ILE A 348 -8.29 -0.77 -1.26
C ILE A 348 -8.03 0.51 -0.47
N PHE A 349 -6.86 1.14 -0.67
CA PHE A 349 -6.55 2.42 0.02
C PHE A 349 -7.50 3.54 -0.40
N GLU A 350 -7.86 3.61 -1.68
CA GLU A 350 -8.81 4.60 -2.18
C GLU A 350 -10.16 4.46 -1.45
N THR A 351 -10.71 3.25 -1.37
CA THR A 351 -11.98 2.98 -0.67
C THR A 351 -11.89 3.29 0.82
N LEU A 352 -10.80 2.91 1.49
CA LEU A 352 -10.60 3.22 2.91
C LEU A 352 -10.55 4.72 3.17
N LEU A 353 -9.85 5.47 2.32
CA LEU A 353 -9.75 6.93 2.43
C LEU A 353 -11.11 7.59 2.20
N TYR A 354 -11.86 7.15 1.18
CA TYR A 354 -13.23 7.62 0.97
C TYR A 354 -14.11 7.35 2.18
N ASN A 355 -14.11 6.11 2.69
CA ASN A 355 -14.92 5.73 3.85
C ASN A 355 -14.60 6.59 5.07
N LYS A 356 -13.30 6.84 5.33
CA LYS A 356 -12.87 7.67 6.45
C LYS A 356 -13.29 9.13 6.28
N PHE A 357 -13.03 9.71 5.12
CA PHE A 357 -13.30 11.13 4.89
C PHE A 357 -14.79 11.44 4.84
N ILE A 358 -15.61 10.53 4.28
CA ILE A 358 -17.08 10.64 4.32
C ILE A 358 -17.58 10.56 5.76
N ALA A 359 -17.06 9.60 6.56
CA ALA A 359 -17.46 9.48 7.97
C ALA A 359 -17.16 10.76 8.80
N GLU A 360 -16.09 11.46 8.48
CA GLU A 360 -15.76 12.74 9.14
C GLU A 360 -16.73 13.87 8.78
N GLU A 361 -17.39 13.80 7.63
CA GLU A 361 -18.27 14.84 7.12
C GLU A 361 -19.76 14.56 7.39
N GLU A 362 -20.12 13.35 7.80
CA GLU A 362 -21.52 12.93 8.07
C GLU A 362 -22.27 13.92 8.94
N SER A 363 -21.68 14.31 10.07
CA SER A 363 -22.35 15.15 11.08
C SER A 363 -22.70 16.57 10.59
N ASN A 364 -22.04 17.05 9.55
CA ASN A 364 -22.18 18.41 9.04
C ASN A 364 -22.80 18.47 7.64
N SER A 365 -23.23 17.33 7.10
CA SER A 365 -23.75 17.25 5.73
C SER A 365 -25.27 17.28 5.69
N SER A 366 -25.84 18.28 5.00
CA SER A 366 -27.28 18.31 4.71
C SER A 366 -27.72 17.11 3.87
N MET A 367 -26.90 16.68 2.89
CA MET A 367 -27.18 15.48 2.08
C MET A 367 -27.27 14.20 2.93
N TYR A 368 -26.41 14.03 3.94
CA TYR A 368 -26.48 12.91 4.87
C TYR A 368 -27.79 12.94 5.68
N ASN A 369 -28.20 14.11 6.14
CA ASN A 369 -29.43 14.28 6.90
C ASN A 369 -30.66 13.90 6.05
N GLU A 370 -30.74 14.37 4.80
CA GLU A 370 -31.82 14.01 3.88
C GLU A 370 -31.87 12.50 3.61
N GLY A 371 -30.74 11.86 3.36
CA GLY A 371 -30.66 10.40 3.21
C GLY A 371 -31.12 9.64 4.45
N SER A 372 -30.84 10.17 5.65
CA SER A 372 -31.29 9.59 6.93
C SER A 372 -32.79 9.68 7.10
N ILE A 373 -33.41 10.81 6.70
CA ILE A 373 -34.86 11.02 6.76
C ILE A 373 -35.57 10.07 5.78
N ASP A 374 -35.10 9.97 4.58
CA ASP A 374 -35.71 9.20 3.50
C ASP A 374 -35.47 7.67 3.60
N LYS A 375 -34.58 7.20 4.48
CA LYS A 375 -34.08 5.81 4.55
C LYS A 375 -35.17 4.73 4.44
N GLN A 376 -36.28 4.90 5.17
CA GLN A 376 -37.33 3.89 5.21
C GLN A 376 -38.14 3.79 3.91
N SER A 377 -38.22 4.86 3.12
CA SER A 377 -38.94 4.90 1.87
C SER A 377 -38.30 4.11 0.75
N PHE A 378 -36.99 3.76 0.90
CA PHE A 378 -36.19 3.10 -0.15
C PHE A 378 -36.16 1.59 -0.07
N ILE A 379 -36.75 0.99 0.95
CA ILE A 379 -36.78 -0.47 1.12
C ILE A 379 -38.13 -1.00 0.65
N ASN A 380 -38.11 -1.71 -0.45
CA ASN A 380 -39.28 -2.36 -1.03
C ASN A 380 -39.09 -3.89 -0.98
N ASN A 381 -39.98 -4.61 -0.27
CA ASN A 381 -39.88 -6.07 -0.04
C ASN A 381 -38.50 -6.52 0.49
N GLY A 382 -37.87 -5.73 1.38
CA GLY A 382 -36.58 -6.01 1.97
C GLY A 382 -35.38 -5.70 1.06
N MET A 383 -35.59 -5.21 -0.16
CA MET A 383 -34.54 -4.85 -1.13
C MET A 383 -34.52 -3.34 -1.35
N LEU A 384 -33.32 -2.82 -1.67
CA LEU A 384 -33.12 -1.42 -1.97
C LEU A 384 -33.72 -1.06 -3.34
N ASP A 385 -34.61 -0.06 -3.38
CA ASP A 385 -35.11 0.55 -4.60
C ASP A 385 -34.17 1.69 -5.05
N MET A 386 -33.13 1.32 -5.76
CA MET A 386 -32.10 2.28 -6.20
C MET A 386 -32.67 3.35 -7.14
N LYS A 387 -33.69 3.03 -7.95
CA LYS A 387 -34.33 4.04 -8.80
C LYS A 387 -34.94 5.15 -7.94
N HIS A 388 -35.68 4.79 -6.90
CA HIS A 388 -36.29 5.75 -5.98
C HIS A 388 -35.22 6.53 -5.20
N VAL A 389 -34.11 5.89 -4.80
CA VAL A 389 -32.94 6.58 -4.21
C VAL A 389 -32.41 7.67 -5.14
N LEU A 390 -32.24 7.38 -6.43
CA LEU A 390 -31.74 8.35 -7.41
C LEU A 390 -32.72 9.48 -7.65
N GLU A 391 -34.03 9.19 -7.74
CA GLU A 391 -35.07 10.20 -7.90
C GLU A 391 -35.05 11.22 -6.74
N ARG A 392 -34.99 10.73 -5.52
CA ARG A 392 -34.93 11.58 -4.32
C ARG A 392 -33.63 12.34 -4.19
N PHE A 393 -32.51 11.69 -4.52
CA PHE A 393 -31.21 12.37 -4.55
C PHE A 393 -31.23 13.56 -5.53
N ALA A 394 -31.80 13.38 -6.72
CA ALA A 394 -31.90 14.46 -7.71
C ALA A 394 -32.71 15.65 -7.17
N VAL A 395 -33.80 15.40 -6.45
CA VAL A 395 -34.61 16.46 -5.81
C VAL A 395 -33.77 17.21 -4.77
N HIS A 396 -33.20 16.49 -3.79
CA HIS A 396 -32.46 17.12 -2.69
C HIS A 396 -31.20 17.85 -3.18
N TYR A 397 -30.51 17.29 -4.19
CA TYR A 397 -29.36 17.96 -4.78
C TYR A 397 -29.75 19.33 -5.36
N ASN A 398 -30.84 19.41 -6.12
CA ASN A 398 -31.29 20.68 -6.71
C ASN A 398 -31.86 21.67 -5.67
N GLU A 399 -32.38 21.20 -4.54
CA GLU A 399 -32.83 22.06 -3.43
C GLU A 399 -31.66 22.68 -2.68
N ILE A 400 -30.57 21.91 -2.45
CA ILE A 400 -29.42 22.31 -1.63
C ILE A 400 -28.38 23.07 -2.44
N TYR A 401 -28.11 22.62 -3.67
CA TYR A 401 -27.07 23.16 -4.54
C TYR A 401 -27.70 23.87 -5.74
N SER A 402 -27.81 25.18 -5.69
CA SER A 402 -28.30 25.99 -6.81
C SER A 402 -27.18 26.27 -7.82
N ASP A 403 -27.58 26.62 -9.08
CA ASP A 403 -26.79 26.82 -10.31
C ASP A 403 -25.51 27.71 -10.25
N LYS A 404 -25.00 28.02 -9.07
CA LYS A 404 -23.91 29.01 -8.91
C LYS A 404 -22.51 28.44 -8.78
N ASP A 405 -22.32 27.13 -8.70
CA ASP A 405 -21.01 26.52 -8.53
C ASP A 405 -20.32 26.25 -9.88
N ILE A 406 -19.53 27.21 -10.31
CA ILE A 406 -18.83 27.27 -11.61
C ILE A 406 -17.74 26.20 -11.80
N LYS A 407 -17.43 25.40 -10.78
CA LYS A 407 -16.39 24.35 -10.81
C LYS A 407 -16.85 23.02 -10.24
N PHE A 408 -18.01 22.56 -10.65
CA PHE A 408 -18.46 21.22 -10.26
C PHE A 408 -17.67 20.15 -11.00
N LEU A 409 -17.17 19.16 -10.27
CA LEU A 409 -16.44 18.00 -10.78
C LEU A 409 -17.22 16.72 -10.45
N GLU A 410 -17.05 15.67 -11.25
CA GLU A 410 -17.70 14.37 -11.03
C GLU A 410 -17.40 13.81 -9.63
N GLU A 411 -16.19 14.04 -9.11
CA GLU A 411 -15.77 13.65 -7.77
C GLU A 411 -16.59 14.33 -6.67
N MET A 412 -16.96 15.58 -6.85
CA MET A 412 -17.86 16.29 -5.92
C MET A 412 -19.25 15.64 -5.93
N GLY A 413 -19.78 15.33 -7.11
CA GLY A 413 -21.04 14.62 -7.27
C GLY A 413 -21.03 13.26 -6.58
N ARG A 414 -19.95 12.51 -6.77
CA ARG A 414 -19.71 11.22 -6.10
C ARG A 414 -19.73 11.36 -4.58
N LYS A 415 -19.02 12.33 -4.03
CA LYS A 415 -19.00 12.62 -2.61
C LYS A 415 -20.40 12.88 -2.06
N LEU A 416 -21.17 13.76 -2.72
CA LEU A 416 -22.51 14.14 -2.28
C LEU A 416 -23.47 12.95 -2.34
N PHE A 417 -23.39 12.14 -3.40
CA PHE A 417 -24.20 10.94 -3.50
C PHE A 417 -23.83 9.90 -2.44
N LEU A 418 -22.56 9.69 -2.14
CA LEU A 418 -22.12 8.78 -1.10
C LEU A 418 -22.57 9.25 0.30
N LEU A 419 -22.52 10.55 0.58
CA LEU A 419 -23.07 11.12 1.83
C LEU A 419 -24.58 10.86 1.95
N TYR A 420 -25.33 11.01 0.85
CA TYR A 420 -26.75 10.71 0.83
C TYR A 420 -27.06 9.21 1.00
N LEU A 421 -26.31 8.37 0.28
CA LEU A 421 -26.52 6.91 0.25
C LEU A 421 -26.15 6.25 1.59
N ARG A 422 -25.12 6.75 2.27
CA ARG A 422 -24.55 6.09 3.44
C ARG A 422 -25.56 5.78 4.56
N PRO A 423 -26.38 6.72 5.05
CA PRO A 423 -27.38 6.40 6.07
C PRO A 423 -28.43 5.39 5.58
N ILE A 424 -28.73 5.39 4.26
CA ILE A 424 -29.73 4.49 3.67
C ILE A 424 -29.28 3.03 3.76
N ILE A 425 -28.02 2.74 3.42
CA ILE A 425 -27.49 1.37 3.38
C ILE A 425 -26.79 0.95 4.67
N ASN A 426 -26.55 1.87 5.61
CA ASN A 426 -25.80 1.62 6.83
C ASN A 426 -26.39 0.45 7.65
N GLY A 427 -25.52 -0.49 8.01
CA GLY A 427 -25.86 -1.70 8.79
C GLY A 427 -26.29 -2.90 7.94
N VAL A 428 -26.52 -2.73 6.64
CA VAL A 428 -27.03 -3.79 5.75
C VAL A 428 -26.23 -3.89 4.45
N GLY A 429 -25.88 -2.75 3.87
CA GLY A 429 -25.20 -2.67 2.57
C GLY A 429 -23.81 -2.03 2.67
N HIS A 430 -23.06 -2.22 1.61
CA HIS A 430 -21.72 -1.66 1.44
C HIS A 430 -21.59 -1.02 0.06
N TYR A 431 -20.68 -0.07 -0.09
CA TYR A 431 -20.34 0.48 -1.39
C TYR A 431 -18.83 0.41 -1.62
N TYR A 432 -18.47 0.34 -2.88
CA TYR A 432 -17.09 0.48 -3.34
C TYR A 432 -17.03 1.64 -4.33
N VAL A 433 -15.97 2.43 -4.22
CA VAL A 433 -15.64 3.41 -5.25
C VAL A 433 -14.62 2.75 -6.17
N GLU A 434 -14.91 2.66 -7.45
CA GLU A 434 -13.95 2.12 -8.41
C GLU A 434 -13.05 3.23 -8.95
N ALA A 435 -11.74 3.09 -8.69
CA ALA A 435 -10.72 3.93 -9.25
C ALA A 435 -10.59 3.72 -10.77
N GLN A 436 -10.02 4.70 -11.47
CA GLN A 436 -9.69 4.62 -12.88
C GLN A 436 -8.96 3.33 -13.21
N THR A 437 -9.51 2.55 -14.14
CA THR A 437 -8.73 1.53 -14.85
C THR A 437 -7.72 2.23 -15.79
N ARG A 438 -6.64 1.52 -16.16
CA ARG A 438 -5.62 2.04 -17.10
C ARG A 438 -6.18 2.51 -18.45
N ASP A 439 -7.41 2.09 -18.80
CA ASP A 439 -8.05 2.31 -20.10
C ASP A 439 -9.11 3.43 -20.07
N GLU A 440 -9.06 4.38 -19.13
CA GLU A 440 -10.00 5.52 -19.01
C GLU A 440 -11.48 5.14 -18.80
N THR A 441 -11.81 3.86 -18.65
CA THR A 441 -13.17 3.40 -18.39
C THR A 441 -13.43 3.36 -16.90
N ARG A 442 -14.34 4.22 -16.41
CA ARG A 442 -14.66 4.34 -14.98
C ARG A 442 -16.03 3.76 -14.69
N MET A 443 -16.15 2.91 -13.68
CA MET A 443 -17.35 2.88 -12.84
C MET A 443 -17.12 3.79 -11.64
N ASP A 444 -18.15 4.51 -11.27
CA ASP A 444 -18.00 5.40 -10.13
C ASP A 444 -18.30 4.72 -8.80
N ILE A 445 -19.40 3.97 -8.70
CA ILE A 445 -19.81 3.34 -7.46
C ILE A 445 -20.47 1.99 -7.72
N VAL A 446 -20.10 1.00 -6.93
CA VAL A 446 -20.83 -0.27 -6.81
C VAL A 446 -21.40 -0.38 -5.40
N VAL A 447 -22.70 -0.61 -5.29
CA VAL A 447 -23.38 -0.85 -4.02
C VAL A 447 -23.77 -2.32 -3.93
N ASP A 448 -23.38 -2.99 -2.86
CA ASP A 448 -23.89 -4.32 -2.50
C ASP A 448 -24.87 -4.16 -1.34
N TYR A 449 -26.09 -4.63 -1.56
CA TYR A 449 -27.15 -4.59 -0.55
C TYR A 449 -27.84 -5.95 -0.50
N LEU A 450 -27.63 -6.68 0.60
CA LEU A 450 -28.15 -8.05 0.79
C LEU A 450 -27.81 -9.01 -0.37
N GLY A 451 -26.60 -8.91 -0.90
CA GLY A 451 -26.12 -9.75 -2.01
C GLY A 451 -26.60 -9.32 -3.39
N LYS A 452 -27.46 -8.30 -3.49
CA LYS A 452 -27.79 -7.67 -4.77
C LYS A 452 -26.86 -6.49 -5.04
N ARG A 453 -26.36 -6.44 -6.25
CA ARG A 453 -25.39 -5.42 -6.67
C ARG A 453 -26.07 -4.36 -7.52
N TYR A 454 -25.70 -3.11 -7.25
CA TYR A 454 -26.18 -1.93 -7.97
C TYR A 454 -24.94 -1.20 -8.51
N ILE A 455 -24.87 -1.08 -9.84
CA ILE A 455 -23.75 -0.43 -10.54
C ILE A 455 -24.21 0.97 -10.92
N ILE A 456 -23.46 1.98 -10.46
CA ILE A 456 -23.82 3.38 -10.61
C ILE A 456 -22.66 4.10 -11.30
N GLU A 457 -22.94 4.70 -12.45
CA GLU A 457 -22.04 5.58 -13.19
C GLU A 457 -22.45 7.02 -12.97
N MET A 458 -21.47 7.93 -12.88
CA MET A 458 -21.74 9.36 -12.73
C MET A 458 -21.06 10.13 -13.85
N LYS A 459 -21.77 11.09 -14.42
CA LYS A 459 -21.26 11.93 -15.51
C LYS A 459 -21.73 13.37 -15.37
N ILE A 460 -20.88 14.30 -15.79
CA ILE A 460 -21.31 15.65 -16.07
C ILE A 460 -21.91 15.65 -17.48
N TRP A 461 -23.15 16.15 -17.59
CA TRP A 461 -23.82 16.30 -18.87
C TRP A 461 -23.08 17.29 -19.78
N ARG A 462 -22.56 16.79 -20.90
CA ARG A 462 -21.88 17.60 -21.93
C ARG A 462 -22.53 17.49 -23.31
N GLY A 463 -23.84 17.14 -23.36
CA GLY A 463 -24.61 16.92 -24.56
C GLY A 463 -24.96 15.45 -24.83
N ALA A 464 -25.94 15.23 -25.73
CA ALA A 464 -26.51 13.91 -25.99
C ALA A 464 -25.48 12.86 -26.43
N VAL A 465 -24.55 13.23 -27.33
CA VAL A 465 -23.50 12.30 -27.83
C VAL A 465 -22.59 11.80 -26.71
N TYR A 466 -22.21 12.67 -25.77
CA TYR A 466 -21.37 12.32 -24.64
C TYR A 466 -22.11 11.40 -23.65
N ASN A 467 -23.41 11.68 -23.44
CA ASN A 467 -24.25 10.88 -22.56
C ASN A 467 -24.48 9.46 -23.11
N GLU A 468 -24.73 9.33 -24.42
CA GLU A 468 -24.85 8.02 -25.09
C GLU A 468 -23.57 7.19 -24.99
N ALA A 469 -22.39 7.83 -25.05
CA ALA A 469 -21.12 7.15 -24.82
C ALA A 469 -21.02 6.59 -23.38
N GLY A 470 -21.47 7.37 -22.38
CA GLY A 470 -21.55 6.92 -20.98
C GLY A 470 -22.49 5.74 -20.78
N LYS A 471 -23.67 5.75 -21.43
CA LYS A 471 -24.62 4.63 -21.39
C LYS A 471 -24.05 3.36 -22.01
N LYS A 472 -23.37 3.45 -23.15
CA LYS A 472 -22.71 2.30 -23.77
C LYS A 472 -21.62 1.71 -22.87
N GLN A 473 -20.82 2.56 -22.24
CA GLN A 473 -19.81 2.15 -21.28
C GLN A 473 -20.43 1.38 -20.10
N LEU A 474 -21.54 1.89 -19.54
CA LEU A 474 -22.28 1.22 -18.48
C LEU A 474 -22.82 -0.14 -18.94
N VAL A 475 -23.34 -0.26 -20.17
CA VAL A 475 -23.81 -1.51 -20.75
C VAL A 475 -22.69 -2.56 -20.87
N ASP A 476 -21.53 -2.17 -21.38
CA ASP A 476 -20.37 -3.07 -21.49
C ASP A 476 -19.94 -3.57 -20.12
N TYR A 477 -20.04 -2.72 -19.14
CA TYR A 477 -19.76 -3.05 -17.75
C TYR A 477 -20.78 -4.03 -17.16
N LEU A 478 -22.08 -3.81 -17.41
CA LEU A 478 -23.14 -4.71 -17.00
C LEU A 478 -22.99 -6.11 -17.63
N LYS A 479 -22.56 -6.18 -18.88
CA LYS A 479 -22.24 -7.43 -19.56
C LYS A 479 -21.09 -8.17 -18.87
N ALA A 480 -19.99 -7.44 -18.56
CA ALA A 480 -18.83 -8.00 -17.87
C ALA A 480 -19.13 -8.48 -16.45
N MET A 481 -20.07 -7.78 -15.77
CA MET A 481 -20.48 -8.08 -14.39
C MET A 481 -21.62 -9.10 -14.30
N ASN A 482 -22.21 -9.50 -15.43
CA ASN A 482 -23.41 -10.32 -15.51
C ASN A 482 -24.60 -9.73 -14.74
N GLU A 483 -24.75 -8.41 -14.79
CA GLU A 483 -25.87 -7.66 -14.19
C GLU A 483 -26.81 -7.16 -15.29
N ASP A 484 -28.11 -7.07 -15.00
CA ASP A 484 -29.11 -6.69 -15.97
C ASP A 484 -29.54 -5.21 -15.92
N THR A 485 -29.27 -4.55 -14.79
CA THR A 485 -29.68 -3.16 -14.57
C THR A 485 -28.50 -2.33 -14.10
N GLY A 486 -28.29 -1.21 -14.74
CA GLY A 486 -27.32 -0.18 -14.35
C GLY A 486 -27.97 1.16 -14.09
N TYR A 487 -27.28 2.01 -13.37
CA TYR A 487 -27.74 3.31 -12.92
C TYR A 487 -26.79 4.40 -13.39
N LEU A 488 -27.31 5.49 -13.93
CA LEU A 488 -26.52 6.62 -14.41
C LEU A 488 -27.01 7.90 -13.68
N ILE A 489 -26.10 8.65 -13.09
CA ILE A 489 -26.37 9.98 -12.54
C ILE A 489 -25.73 11.00 -13.46
N SER A 490 -26.57 11.82 -14.12
CA SER A 490 -26.16 12.86 -15.06
C SER A 490 -26.29 14.24 -14.42
N PHE A 491 -25.19 14.84 -14.00
CA PHE A 491 -25.16 16.20 -13.44
C PHE A 491 -25.30 17.22 -14.58
N CYS A 492 -26.50 17.79 -14.72
CA CYS A 492 -26.87 18.72 -15.79
C CYS A 492 -27.02 20.15 -15.26
N PHE A 493 -26.19 21.07 -15.77
CA PHE A 493 -26.20 22.49 -15.39
C PHE A 493 -26.99 23.38 -16.40
N ASN A 494 -27.79 22.77 -17.27
CA ASN A 494 -28.68 23.52 -18.18
C ASN A 494 -29.87 24.10 -17.41
N LYS A 495 -30.28 25.33 -17.76
CA LYS A 495 -31.40 26.04 -17.12
C LYS A 495 -32.74 25.34 -17.25
N ASN A 496 -32.94 24.61 -18.33
CA ASN A 496 -34.19 23.90 -18.64
C ASN A 496 -33.90 22.38 -18.65
N LYS A 497 -33.60 21.79 -17.47
CA LYS A 497 -33.41 20.34 -17.32
C LYS A 497 -34.66 19.73 -16.72
N ASP A 498 -35.06 18.56 -17.19
CA ASP A 498 -36.08 17.72 -16.56
C ASP A 498 -35.45 16.90 -15.45
N ILE A 499 -35.67 17.30 -14.19
CA ILE A 499 -35.14 16.59 -13.01
C ILE A 499 -35.98 15.34 -12.79
N GLY A 500 -35.32 14.20 -12.62
CA GLY A 500 -35.99 12.92 -12.34
C GLY A 500 -35.25 11.73 -12.92
N ALA A 501 -35.84 10.54 -12.77
CA ALA A 501 -35.23 9.31 -13.27
C ALA A 501 -36.06 8.71 -14.41
N ASN A 502 -35.40 8.43 -15.52
CA ASN A 502 -35.94 7.76 -16.70
C ASN A 502 -35.34 6.34 -16.80
N THR A 503 -36.11 5.44 -17.40
CA THR A 503 -35.68 4.05 -17.61
C THR A 503 -35.75 3.72 -19.11
N GLU A 504 -34.66 3.19 -19.65
CA GLU A 504 -34.57 2.76 -21.04
C GLU A 504 -33.89 1.40 -21.15
N LYS A 505 -34.04 0.76 -22.31
CA LYS A 505 -33.34 -0.48 -22.65
C LYS A 505 -32.29 -0.22 -23.73
N LEU A 506 -31.05 -0.63 -23.48
CA LEU A 506 -29.95 -0.50 -24.42
C LEU A 506 -29.18 -1.85 -24.47
N ASP A 507 -29.05 -2.43 -25.65
CA ASP A 507 -28.35 -3.72 -25.87
C ASP A 507 -28.77 -4.85 -24.92
N GLY A 508 -30.08 -4.94 -24.62
CA GLY A 508 -30.63 -5.96 -23.74
C GLY A 508 -30.48 -5.70 -22.24
N LYS A 509 -29.84 -4.60 -21.84
CA LYS A 509 -29.70 -4.15 -20.47
C LYS A 509 -30.65 -3.01 -20.15
N THR A 510 -31.03 -2.88 -18.88
CA THR A 510 -31.89 -1.79 -18.39
C THR A 510 -31.00 -0.70 -17.81
N ILE A 511 -31.15 0.54 -18.29
CA ILE A 511 -30.47 1.70 -17.76
C ILE A 511 -31.48 2.61 -17.09
N VAL A 512 -31.23 2.95 -15.83
CA VAL A 512 -31.98 3.93 -15.06
C VAL A 512 -31.13 5.20 -14.98
N GLU A 513 -31.50 6.25 -15.68
CA GLU A 513 -30.78 7.52 -15.67
C GLU A 513 -31.52 8.55 -14.81
N ALA A 514 -30.81 9.12 -13.83
CA ALA A 514 -31.27 10.28 -13.07
C ALA A 514 -30.56 11.53 -13.55
N ILE A 515 -31.36 12.55 -13.93
CA ILE A 515 -30.86 13.88 -14.28
C ILE A 515 -30.91 14.75 -13.03
N VAL A 516 -29.74 15.29 -12.66
CA VAL A 516 -29.53 16.03 -11.42
C VAL A 516 -29.15 17.47 -11.68
#